data_61e62917a1ff1b85623b6fd097ee51ea
#
_entry.id   61e62917a1ff1b85623b6fd097ee51ea
#
_cell.length_a   1.000
_cell.length_b   1.000
_cell.length_c   1.000
_cell.angle_alpha   90.00
_cell.angle_beta   90.00
_cell.angle_gamma   90.00
#
_symmetry.space_group_name_H-M   'P 1'
#
loop_
_entity.id
_entity.type
_entity.pdbx_description
1 polymer ?
#
loop_
_entity_poly.entity_id
_entity_poly.type
_entity_poly.pdbx_seq_one_letter_code
_entity_poly.pdbx_strand_id
1 'polypeptide(L)'
;MNILLINGSPKGKRSNSLRLANSFIEGFKEGYKSKNEAISIDEMHVASMNVGACKGCFACWQKTPGVCCINDDMQTVIGKMLKADIVVWSFPLYYFSVPGILKNVIDRQLPMSLPFMSTKDDGYGSGSHDCRYDMEGKRHVLISTCGFYSAEENYDSVLRMFDHFLGKGHYTTIFCGQGELFRVKELSKRTDEYLATVKSAGAEYAITGKISEKTEVTLHTLLYPRDVFESMADASWGISRTTGEKEADDLVFTRQMAALYNKDTYDGKERVLEICYTDLKHTYQIKLDDKGSEVLTDQSLAATTRIDTPFTVWSAISRGEIGGAEALGKQMYTVTGDFSLMVNWDKFFGSTSAVKEAEKTSQGVEVQKNPSMMTMLIPWITFWIAVSVNTEKGSVIALLVASAIPFIMRKHKFVIWDQLSIVAVAILSAIASLTGAGDISTDIGYLVFGLFWLVSCLTKEPLCATYVKYNYGGEAAHKNPLFMKTNYILAAAWGVLYVLTAVWTFLLKKAGVGATLIVVNNLMPVLMGIFTGWFEKWYPARLARGSKKQ
;
A
#
# COMPACT_ATOMS: atom_id res chain seq x y z
N MET A 1 -12.42 32.15 -7.07
CA MET A 1 -12.30 30.91 -7.89
C MET A 1 -13.57 30.10 -7.78
N ASN A 2 -14.29 29.87 -8.89
CA ASN A 2 -15.54 29.10 -8.93
C ASN A 2 -15.28 27.75 -9.62
N ILE A 3 -15.54 26.65 -8.95
CA ILE A 3 -15.40 25.30 -9.47
C ILE A 3 -16.79 24.69 -9.63
N LEU A 4 -17.11 24.20 -10.82
CA LEU A 4 -18.31 23.41 -11.08
C LEU A 4 -17.95 21.94 -11.20
N LEU A 5 -18.45 21.10 -10.31
CA LEU A 5 -18.35 19.64 -10.40
C LEU A 5 -19.64 19.10 -11.04
N ILE A 6 -19.54 18.52 -12.22
CA ILE A 6 -20.64 17.84 -12.92
C ILE A 6 -20.48 16.34 -12.74
N ASN A 7 -21.29 15.74 -11.88
CA ASN A 7 -21.35 14.30 -11.71
C ASN A 7 -22.34 13.68 -12.69
N GLY A 8 -21.82 13.14 -13.78
CA GLY A 8 -22.59 12.47 -14.85
C GLY A 8 -22.85 10.99 -14.60
N SER A 9 -22.58 10.47 -13.41
CA SER A 9 -22.83 9.07 -13.09
C SER A 9 -24.30 8.80 -12.77
N PRO A 10 -24.94 7.77 -13.37
CA PRO A 10 -26.27 7.33 -12.98
C PRO A 10 -26.38 6.87 -11.52
N LYS A 11 -25.25 6.49 -10.90
CA LYS A 11 -25.19 6.10 -9.46
C LYS A 11 -25.27 7.31 -8.51
N GLY A 12 -25.28 8.56 -9.03
CA GLY A 12 -25.35 9.79 -8.26
C GLY A 12 -24.22 9.87 -7.23
N LYS A 13 -24.56 10.17 -5.97
CA LYS A 13 -23.58 10.29 -4.87
C LYS A 13 -22.80 9.01 -4.55
N ARG A 14 -23.24 7.84 -5.04
CA ARG A 14 -22.55 6.56 -4.85
C ARG A 14 -21.56 6.22 -5.96
N SER A 15 -21.23 7.19 -6.80
CA SER A 15 -20.30 7.02 -7.92
C SER A 15 -18.83 6.89 -7.44
N ASN A 16 -18.10 5.91 -7.98
CA ASN A 16 -16.66 5.78 -7.74
C ASN A 16 -15.89 6.94 -8.39
N SER A 17 -16.27 7.35 -9.62
CA SER A 17 -15.68 8.53 -10.27
C SER A 17 -15.86 9.80 -9.44
N LEU A 18 -16.99 9.95 -8.75
CA LEU A 18 -17.23 11.07 -7.83
C LEU A 18 -16.28 11.02 -6.62
N ARG A 19 -15.96 9.85 -6.10
CA ARG A 19 -14.95 9.73 -5.02
C ARG A 19 -13.59 10.28 -5.46
N LEU A 20 -13.16 9.96 -6.68
CA LEU A 20 -11.94 10.51 -7.25
C LEU A 20 -12.03 12.04 -7.39
N ALA A 21 -13.14 12.53 -7.96
CA ALA A 21 -13.37 13.97 -8.14
C ALA A 21 -13.37 14.73 -6.82
N ASN A 22 -13.96 14.17 -5.78
CA ASN A 22 -13.97 14.77 -4.45
C ASN A 22 -12.55 14.81 -3.84
N SER A 23 -11.74 13.74 -4.00
CA SER A 23 -10.35 13.75 -3.56
C SER A 23 -9.52 14.80 -4.31
N PHE A 24 -9.72 14.93 -5.63
CA PHE A 24 -9.08 15.99 -6.41
C PHE A 24 -9.44 17.38 -5.91
N ILE A 25 -10.73 17.64 -5.68
CA ILE A 25 -11.25 18.94 -5.19
C ILE A 25 -10.72 19.22 -3.77
N GLU A 26 -10.64 18.22 -2.92
CA GLU A 26 -10.05 18.36 -1.58
C GLU A 26 -8.59 18.80 -1.65
N GLY A 27 -7.79 18.12 -2.49
CA GLY A 27 -6.41 18.51 -2.75
C GLY A 27 -6.30 19.91 -3.35
N PHE A 28 -7.19 20.22 -4.32
CA PHE A 28 -7.24 21.56 -4.91
C PHE A 28 -7.48 22.65 -3.85
N LYS A 29 -8.42 22.44 -2.93
CA LYS A 29 -8.66 23.37 -1.80
C LYS A 29 -7.41 23.56 -0.97
N GLU A 30 -6.68 22.49 -0.67
CA GLU A 30 -5.46 22.53 0.12
C GLU A 30 -4.35 23.32 -0.57
N GLY A 31 -4.09 23.02 -1.85
CA GLY A 31 -3.08 23.73 -2.66
C GLY A 31 -3.42 25.21 -2.88
N TYR A 32 -4.72 25.52 -3.03
CA TYR A 32 -5.18 26.90 -3.28
C TYR A 32 -5.15 27.81 -2.05
N LYS A 33 -5.10 27.26 -0.82
CA LYS A 33 -5.01 28.05 0.42
C LYS A 33 -3.86 29.05 0.41
N SER A 34 -2.78 28.73 -0.30
CA SER A 34 -1.62 29.63 -0.43
C SER A 34 -1.93 30.94 -1.15
N LYS A 35 -3.01 31.02 -1.93
CA LYS A 35 -3.41 32.22 -2.69
C LYS A 35 -4.30 33.18 -1.93
N ASN A 36 -4.74 32.82 -0.72
CA ASN A 36 -5.61 33.67 0.15
C ASN A 36 -6.91 34.14 -0.52
N GLU A 37 -7.43 33.41 -1.51
CA GLU A 37 -8.65 33.69 -2.22
C GLU A 37 -9.75 32.69 -1.87
N ALA A 38 -11.00 33.13 -1.87
CA ALA A 38 -12.15 32.26 -1.61
C ALA A 38 -12.40 31.30 -2.79
N ILE A 39 -12.70 30.03 -2.47
CA ILE A 39 -13.15 29.03 -3.44
C ILE A 39 -14.64 28.77 -3.21
N SER A 40 -15.43 28.87 -4.29
CA SER A 40 -16.82 28.40 -4.34
C SER A 40 -16.87 27.11 -5.14
N ILE A 41 -17.55 26.09 -4.60
CA ILE A 41 -17.75 24.81 -5.29
C ILE A 41 -19.24 24.58 -5.46
N ASP A 42 -19.63 24.40 -6.70
CA ASP A 42 -20.98 24.04 -7.10
C ASP A 42 -20.97 22.58 -7.57
N GLU A 43 -21.76 21.74 -6.95
CA GLU A 43 -21.85 20.32 -7.30
C GLU A 43 -23.20 20.02 -7.93
N MET A 44 -23.18 19.39 -9.12
CA MET A 44 -24.37 19.01 -9.87
C MET A 44 -24.39 17.50 -10.09
N HIS A 45 -25.48 16.86 -9.67
CA HIS A 45 -25.72 15.44 -9.92
C HIS A 45 -26.72 15.29 -11.08
N VAL A 46 -26.24 15.00 -12.27
CA VAL A 46 -27.06 14.87 -13.47
C VAL A 46 -28.15 13.82 -13.30
N ALA A 47 -27.89 12.75 -12.54
CA ALA A 47 -28.89 11.71 -12.25
C ALA A 47 -30.14 12.19 -11.49
N SER A 48 -30.05 13.33 -10.79
CA SER A 48 -31.20 13.96 -10.07
C SER A 48 -31.79 15.14 -10.81
N MET A 49 -31.32 15.42 -12.02
CA MET A 49 -31.76 16.55 -12.82
C MET A 49 -32.69 16.10 -13.98
N ASN A 50 -33.58 16.98 -14.38
CA ASN A 50 -34.37 16.77 -15.56
C ASN A 50 -33.71 17.46 -16.76
N VAL A 51 -32.85 16.71 -17.49
CA VAL A 51 -32.20 17.17 -18.72
C VAL A 51 -32.58 16.22 -19.86
N GLY A 52 -33.56 16.62 -20.67
CA GLY A 52 -33.97 15.84 -21.82
C GLY A 52 -32.96 15.84 -22.97
N ALA A 53 -33.11 14.89 -23.89
CA ALA A 53 -32.28 14.82 -25.09
C ALA A 53 -32.45 16.03 -26.00
N CYS A 54 -31.40 16.43 -26.71
CA CYS A 54 -31.48 17.46 -27.75
C CYS A 54 -32.34 16.97 -28.92
N LYS A 55 -33.28 17.79 -29.36
CA LYS A 55 -34.19 17.48 -30.49
C LYS A 55 -33.63 17.88 -31.85
N GLY A 56 -32.44 18.51 -31.91
CA GLY A 56 -31.85 19.00 -33.15
C GLY A 56 -32.71 20.07 -33.86
N CYS A 57 -33.57 20.80 -33.13
CA CYS A 57 -34.51 21.74 -33.72
C CYS A 57 -33.93 23.12 -34.07
N PHE A 58 -32.67 23.39 -33.63
CA PHE A 58 -31.94 24.64 -33.83
C PHE A 58 -32.66 25.92 -33.39
N ALA A 59 -33.73 25.83 -32.60
CA ALA A 59 -34.45 27.00 -32.08
C ALA A 59 -33.50 27.92 -31.27
N CYS A 60 -32.52 27.36 -30.56
CA CYS A 60 -31.49 28.07 -29.79
C CYS A 60 -30.52 28.90 -30.66
N TRP A 61 -30.57 28.75 -31.96
CA TRP A 61 -29.84 29.58 -32.93
C TRP A 61 -30.71 30.57 -33.66
N GLN A 62 -31.95 30.15 -34.00
CA GLN A 62 -32.83 30.89 -34.89
C GLN A 62 -33.91 31.70 -34.15
N LYS A 63 -34.61 31.07 -33.19
CA LYS A 63 -35.78 31.65 -32.53
C LYS A 63 -35.49 32.29 -31.18
N THR A 64 -34.65 31.60 -30.40
CA THR A 64 -34.26 31.99 -29.02
C THR A 64 -32.74 31.94 -28.88
N PRO A 65 -31.97 32.82 -29.56
CA PRO A 65 -30.52 32.74 -29.58
C PRO A 65 -29.89 32.66 -28.17
N GLY A 66 -29.11 31.60 -27.92
CA GLY A 66 -28.49 31.37 -26.64
C GLY A 66 -29.36 30.65 -25.59
N VAL A 67 -30.66 30.40 -25.89
CA VAL A 67 -31.59 29.75 -24.97
C VAL A 67 -32.24 28.53 -25.62
N CYS A 68 -32.22 27.38 -24.96
CA CYS A 68 -32.90 26.18 -25.44
C CYS A 68 -34.42 26.33 -25.29
N CYS A 69 -35.20 25.91 -26.30
CA CYS A 69 -36.66 25.93 -26.25
C CYS A 69 -37.27 24.84 -25.34
N ILE A 70 -36.49 23.87 -24.89
CA ILE A 70 -36.94 22.85 -23.95
C ILE A 70 -36.83 23.45 -22.54
N ASN A 71 -37.96 23.51 -21.85
CA ASN A 71 -38.01 24.02 -20.47
C ASN A 71 -37.69 22.90 -19.50
N ASP A 72 -36.42 22.80 -19.12
CA ASP A 72 -35.87 21.84 -18.17
C ASP A 72 -34.62 22.42 -17.46
N ASP A 73 -33.90 21.61 -16.68
CA ASP A 73 -32.78 22.07 -15.87
C ASP A 73 -31.54 22.51 -16.68
N MET A 74 -31.53 22.34 -18.01
CA MET A 74 -30.37 22.67 -18.83
C MET A 74 -29.97 24.14 -18.77
N GLN A 75 -30.93 25.07 -18.60
CA GLN A 75 -30.63 26.49 -18.42
C GLN A 75 -29.78 26.75 -17.17
N THR A 76 -30.11 26.04 -16.09
CA THR A 76 -29.31 26.08 -14.84
C THR A 76 -27.92 25.55 -15.07
N VAL A 77 -27.77 24.44 -15.81
CA VAL A 77 -26.45 23.85 -16.16
C VAL A 77 -25.61 24.87 -16.92
N ILE A 78 -26.13 25.45 -18.00
CA ILE A 78 -25.43 26.44 -18.81
C ILE A 78 -25.05 27.66 -17.95
N GLY A 79 -25.98 28.19 -17.14
CA GLY A 79 -25.68 29.32 -16.27
C GLY A 79 -24.55 29.07 -15.28
N LYS A 80 -24.47 27.85 -14.73
CA LYS A 80 -23.36 27.45 -13.84
C LYS A 80 -22.07 27.25 -14.60
N MET A 81 -22.09 26.63 -15.78
CA MET A 81 -20.90 26.47 -16.63
C MET A 81 -20.28 27.80 -17.03
N LEU A 82 -21.12 28.80 -17.36
CA LEU A 82 -20.64 30.14 -17.72
C LEU A 82 -19.98 30.86 -16.55
N LYS A 83 -20.41 30.62 -15.30
CA LYS A 83 -19.86 31.25 -14.09
C LYS A 83 -18.60 30.55 -13.58
N ALA A 84 -18.38 29.29 -13.96
CA ALA A 84 -17.26 28.50 -13.46
C ALA A 84 -15.93 28.92 -14.11
N ASP A 85 -14.87 29.00 -13.31
CA ASP A 85 -13.50 29.13 -13.77
C ASP A 85 -12.92 27.76 -14.12
N ILE A 86 -13.36 26.71 -13.40
CA ILE A 86 -12.96 25.32 -13.63
C ILE A 86 -14.21 24.44 -13.67
N VAL A 87 -14.32 23.61 -14.71
CA VAL A 87 -15.37 22.57 -14.81
C VAL A 87 -14.75 21.20 -14.65
N VAL A 88 -15.13 20.49 -13.59
CA VAL A 88 -14.71 19.12 -13.32
C VAL A 88 -15.81 18.17 -13.79
N TRP A 89 -15.52 17.36 -14.79
CA TRP A 89 -16.41 16.35 -15.34
C TRP A 89 -16.13 15.01 -14.67
N SER A 90 -17.03 14.53 -13.85
CA SER A 90 -16.91 13.24 -13.16
C SER A 90 -17.92 12.24 -13.73
N PHE A 91 -17.42 11.12 -14.28
CA PHE A 91 -18.30 10.13 -14.91
C PHE A 91 -17.65 8.74 -14.97
N PRO A 92 -18.43 7.64 -14.94
CA PRO A 92 -17.91 6.32 -15.29
C PRO A 92 -17.86 6.17 -16.81
N LEU A 93 -16.92 5.36 -17.31
CA LEU A 93 -16.92 4.96 -18.72
C LEU A 93 -18.04 3.95 -18.96
N TYR A 94 -18.99 4.27 -19.81
CA TYR A 94 -20.09 3.39 -20.22
C TYR A 94 -20.02 3.13 -21.71
N TYR A 95 -19.80 1.88 -22.07
CA TYR A 95 -19.69 1.45 -23.46
C TYR A 95 -18.76 2.33 -24.30
N PHE A 96 -17.55 2.54 -23.76
CA PHE A 96 -16.46 3.37 -24.32
C PHE A 96 -16.79 4.84 -24.49
N SER A 97 -17.83 5.37 -23.81
CA SER A 97 -18.24 6.78 -23.87
C SER A 97 -18.70 7.28 -22.49
N VAL A 98 -19.22 8.49 -22.46
CA VAL A 98 -19.90 9.03 -21.28
C VAL A 98 -21.27 8.41 -21.11
N PRO A 99 -21.85 8.34 -19.89
CA PRO A 99 -23.23 7.89 -19.68
C PRO A 99 -24.23 8.73 -20.46
N GLY A 100 -25.30 8.10 -20.95
CA GLY A 100 -26.34 8.78 -21.76
C GLY A 100 -26.92 10.05 -21.14
N ILE A 101 -27.12 10.06 -19.79
CA ILE A 101 -27.57 11.26 -19.08
C ILE A 101 -26.57 12.41 -19.17
N LEU A 102 -25.27 12.14 -19.13
CA LEU A 102 -24.22 13.16 -19.31
C LEU A 102 -24.13 13.58 -20.77
N LYS A 103 -24.34 12.65 -21.71
CA LYS A 103 -24.40 12.97 -23.15
C LYS A 103 -25.50 13.95 -23.46
N ASN A 104 -26.69 13.84 -22.82
CA ASN A 104 -27.74 14.84 -22.94
C ASN A 104 -27.25 16.24 -22.54
N VAL A 105 -26.53 16.37 -21.43
CA VAL A 105 -25.95 17.64 -20.99
C VAL A 105 -24.95 18.18 -22.03
N ILE A 106 -24.13 17.32 -22.60
CA ILE A 106 -23.14 17.72 -23.63
C ILE A 106 -23.85 18.19 -24.90
N ASP A 107 -24.81 17.43 -25.43
CA ASP A 107 -25.53 17.77 -26.66
C ASP A 107 -26.38 19.04 -26.50
N ARG A 108 -26.85 19.29 -25.29
CA ARG A 108 -27.68 20.46 -24.97
C ARG A 108 -26.86 21.74 -24.70
N GLN A 109 -25.52 21.72 -24.90
CA GLN A 109 -24.68 22.92 -24.88
C GLN A 109 -24.78 23.74 -26.20
N LEU A 110 -25.48 23.27 -27.21
CA LEU A 110 -25.64 23.95 -28.50
C LEU A 110 -26.03 25.45 -28.38
N PRO A 111 -26.83 25.92 -27.39
CA PRO A 111 -27.07 27.34 -27.16
C PRO A 111 -25.82 28.18 -26.89
N MET A 112 -24.75 27.54 -26.42
CA MET A 112 -23.46 28.21 -26.14
C MET A 112 -22.65 28.45 -27.40
N SER A 113 -23.03 27.88 -28.54
CA SER A 113 -22.38 28.06 -29.83
C SER A 113 -23.14 29.02 -30.73
N LEU A 114 -22.46 29.63 -31.68
CA LEU A 114 -23.04 30.41 -32.76
C LEU A 114 -23.40 29.50 -33.94
N PRO A 115 -24.36 29.87 -34.80
CA PRO A 115 -24.69 29.09 -35.98
C PRO A 115 -23.65 29.13 -37.09
N PHE A 116 -22.62 30.00 -36.96
CA PHE A 116 -21.61 30.21 -37.97
C PHE A 116 -20.44 29.22 -37.77
N MET A 117 -19.96 28.71 -38.90
CA MET A 117 -18.77 27.85 -38.90
C MET A 117 -17.54 28.62 -38.45
N SER A 118 -16.77 28.04 -37.56
CA SER A 118 -15.52 28.60 -37.10
C SER A 118 -14.44 28.40 -38.16
N THR A 119 -13.55 29.39 -38.28
CA THR A 119 -12.32 29.30 -39.09
C THR A 119 -11.16 28.75 -38.27
N LYS A 120 -11.34 28.53 -36.96
CA LYS A 120 -10.31 27.95 -36.07
C LYS A 120 -10.09 26.48 -36.40
N ASP A 121 -8.81 26.10 -36.48
CA ASP A 121 -8.43 24.70 -36.59
C ASP A 121 -8.69 24.00 -35.28
N ASP A 122 -9.47 22.91 -35.32
CA ASP A 122 -9.75 22.05 -34.17
C ASP A 122 -8.66 20.99 -33.95
N GLY A 123 -7.59 21.04 -34.74
CA GLY A 123 -6.51 20.06 -34.74
C GLY A 123 -6.83 18.75 -35.47
N TYR A 124 -8.03 18.65 -36.06
CA TYR A 124 -8.50 17.47 -36.80
C TYR A 124 -9.03 17.80 -38.22
N GLY A 125 -9.14 19.08 -38.56
CA GLY A 125 -9.65 19.53 -39.84
C GLY A 125 -11.15 19.25 -40.04
N SER A 126 -11.92 19.04 -38.95
CA SER A 126 -13.34 18.66 -39.02
C SER A 126 -14.30 19.86 -38.97
N GLY A 127 -13.79 21.03 -38.64
CA GLY A 127 -14.62 22.24 -38.48
C GLY A 127 -15.40 22.26 -37.16
N SER A 128 -15.70 23.46 -36.70
CA SER A 128 -16.44 23.70 -35.46
C SER A 128 -17.32 24.94 -35.60
N HIS A 129 -18.06 25.29 -34.56
CA HIS A 129 -18.79 26.52 -34.43
C HIS A 129 -18.13 27.44 -33.43
N ASP A 130 -18.10 28.74 -33.67
CA ASP A 130 -17.59 29.70 -32.69
C ASP A 130 -18.46 29.73 -31.43
N CYS A 131 -17.81 29.98 -30.28
CA CYS A 131 -18.52 30.14 -29.02
C CYS A 131 -19.29 31.46 -28.99
N ARG A 132 -20.50 31.41 -28.41
CA ARG A 132 -21.36 32.61 -28.19
C ARG A 132 -20.85 33.46 -27.03
N TYR A 133 -20.23 32.84 -26.06
CA TYR A 133 -19.74 33.44 -24.82
C TYR A 133 -18.22 33.39 -24.78
N ASP A 134 -17.65 34.31 -24.01
CA ASP A 134 -16.22 34.24 -23.72
C ASP A 134 -15.95 33.02 -22.83
N MET A 135 -15.16 32.09 -23.37
CA MET A 135 -14.74 30.87 -22.70
C MET A 135 -13.23 30.87 -22.44
N GLU A 136 -12.56 32.00 -22.74
CA GLU A 136 -11.12 32.12 -22.53
C GLU A 136 -10.77 31.98 -21.04
N GLY A 137 -9.69 31.27 -20.75
CA GLY A 137 -9.23 31.02 -19.38
C GLY A 137 -10.00 29.97 -18.60
N LYS A 138 -11.12 29.44 -19.11
CA LYS A 138 -11.81 28.31 -18.48
C LYS A 138 -11.00 27.04 -18.59
N ARG A 139 -10.89 26.34 -17.47
CA ARG A 139 -10.15 25.08 -17.37
C ARG A 139 -11.10 23.91 -17.21
N HIS A 140 -10.75 22.79 -17.80
CA HIS A 140 -11.52 21.56 -17.72
C HIS A 140 -10.71 20.41 -17.16
N VAL A 141 -11.31 19.59 -16.29
CA VAL A 141 -10.71 18.38 -15.74
C VAL A 141 -11.66 17.23 -15.92
N LEU A 142 -11.23 16.16 -16.57
CA LEU A 142 -12.02 14.96 -16.79
C LEU A 142 -11.55 13.88 -15.81
N ILE A 143 -12.46 13.44 -14.93
CA ILE A 143 -12.17 12.42 -13.92
C ILE A 143 -13.11 11.26 -14.13
N SER A 144 -12.57 10.09 -14.48
CA SER A 144 -13.38 8.94 -14.83
C SER A 144 -12.82 7.63 -14.30
N THR A 145 -13.70 6.65 -14.12
CA THR A 145 -13.36 5.28 -13.78
C THR A 145 -13.97 4.32 -14.78
N CYS A 146 -13.27 3.23 -15.11
CA CYS A 146 -13.81 2.13 -15.91
C CYS A 146 -13.67 0.78 -15.20
N GLY A 147 -14.44 -0.21 -15.64
CA GLY A 147 -14.41 -1.58 -15.13
C GLY A 147 -13.35 -2.46 -15.78
N PHE A 148 -12.52 -1.93 -16.69
CA PHE A 148 -11.42 -2.67 -17.31
C PHE A 148 -10.19 -2.66 -16.43
N TYR A 149 -9.24 -3.57 -16.66
CA TYR A 149 -8.00 -3.63 -15.87
C TYR A 149 -7.12 -2.38 -16.03
N SER A 150 -7.19 -1.70 -17.16
CA SER A 150 -6.47 -0.44 -17.45
C SER A 150 -7.42 0.60 -18.03
N ALA A 151 -7.08 1.86 -17.84
CA ALA A 151 -7.71 2.98 -18.54
C ALA A 151 -7.14 3.19 -19.95
N GLU A 152 -5.93 2.67 -20.22
CA GLU A 152 -5.21 2.85 -21.47
C GLU A 152 -6.05 2.36 -22.67
N GLU A 153 -6.09 3.15 -23.75
CA GLU A 153 -6.84 2.92 -24.99
C GLU A 153 -8.37 2.85 -24.83
N ASN A 154 -8.90 2.66 -23.63
CA ASN A 154 -10.34 2.56 -23.39
C ASN A 154 -11.08 3.90 -23.47
N TYR A 155 -10.38 5.02 -23.41
CA TYR A 155 -10.95 6.36 -23.41
C TYR A 155 -10.79 7.13 -24.72
N ASP A 156 -10.27 6.54 -25.78
CA ASP A 156 -9.97 7.23 -27.05
C ASP A 156 -11.18 7.93 -27.65
N SER A 157 -12.35 7.29 -27.62
CA SER A 157 -13.61 7.88 -28.08
C SER A 157 -14.07 9.06 -27.23
N VAL A 158 -13.84 9.00 -25.91
CA VAL A 158 -14.15 10.10 -24.98
C VAL A 158 -13.21 11.26 -25.23
N LEU A 159 -11.90 11.02 -25.33
CA LEU A 159 -10.91 12.05 -25.60
C LEU A 159 -11.23 12.74 -26.93
N ARG A 160 -11.50 11.96 -27.99
CA ARG A 160 -11.86 12.52 -29.29
C ARG A 160 -13.11 13.41 -29.24
N MET A 161 -14.14 12.99 -28.49
CA MET A 161 -15.35 13.80 -28.33
C MET A 161 -15.05 15.11 -27.58
N PHE A 162 -14.26 15.07 -26.49
CA PHE A 162 -13.92 16.27 -25.73
C PHE A 162 -12.97 17.18 -26.51
N ASP A 163 -12.06 16.65 -27.31
CA ASP A 163 -11.19 17.42 -28.20
C ASP A 163 -12.01 18.30 -29.17
N HIS A 164 -13.11 17.77 -29.72
CA HIS A 164 -13.94 18.51 -30.66
C HIS A 164 -14.64 19.72 -30.06
N PHE A 165 -15.02 19.70 -28.79
CA PHE A 165 -15.76 20.84 -28.21
C PHE A 165 -14.96 21.66 -27.19
N LEU A 166 -13.87 21.13 -26.61
CA LEU A 166 -12.98 21.88 -25.72
C LEU A 166 -11.67 22.30 -26.41
N GLY A 167 -11.30 21.67 -27.52
CA GLY A 167 -10.01 21.78 -28.15
C GLY A 167 -9.02 20.73 -27.68
N LYS A 168 -8.21 20.22 -28.60
CA LYS A 168 -7.21 19.17 -28.32
C LYS A 168 -6.21 19.64 -27.27
N GLY A 169 -6.12 18.87 -26.18
CA GLY A 169 -5.17 19.14 -25.09
C GLY A 169 -5.54 20.31 -24.17
N HIS A 170 -6.75 20.91 -24.30
CA HIS A 170 -7.19 22.01 -23.45
C HIS A 170 -7.91 21.56 -22.18
N TYR A 171 -7.63 20.34 -21.73
CA TYR A 171 -8.17 19.77 -20.49
C TYR A 171 -7.16 18.84 -19.84
N THR A 172 -7.35 18.56 -18.57
CA THR A 172 -6.57 17.60 -17.79
C THR A 172 -7.37 16.35 -17.55
N THR A 173 -6.75 15.16 -17.57
CA THR A 173 -7.43 13.88 -17.39
C THR A 173 -6.91 13.14 -16.16
N ILE A 174 -7.82 12.48 -15.44
CA ILE A 174 -7.52 11.47 -14.41
C ILE A 174 -8.44 10.29 -14.68
N PHE A 175 -7.92 9.28 -15.39
CA PHE A 175 -8.66 8.09 -15.77
C PHE A 175 -8.11 6.88 -15.01
N CYS A 176 -9.00 6.18 -14.30
CA CYS A 176 -8.65 5.05 -13.46
C CYS A 176 -9.33 3.78 -13.95
N GLY A 177 -8.54 2.77 -14.30
CA GLY A 177 -9.02 1.40 -14.48
C GLY A 177 -9.44 0.77 -13.16
N GLN A 178 -10.00 -0.43 -13.21
CA GLN A 178 -10.38 -1.22 -12.02
C GLN A 178 -11.35 -0.48 -11.08
N GLY A 179 -12.17 0.39 -11.65
CA GLY A 179 -13.00 1.35 -10.90
C GLY A 179 -14.00 0.73 -9.93
N GLU A 180 -14.42 -0.52 -10.11
CA GLU A 180 -15.34 -1.18 -9.19
C GLU A 180 -14.69 -1.56 -7.85
N LEU A 181 -13.35 -1.65 -7.78
CA LEU A 181 -12.61 -1.95 -6.55
C LEU A 181 -12.81 -0.89 -5.45
N PHE A 182 -13.11 0.36 -5.83
CA PHE A 182 -13.42 1.42 -4.87
C PHE A 182 -14.66 1.15 -4.00
N ARG A 183 -15.45 0.13 -4.33
CA ARG A 183 -16.63 -0.27 -3.55
C ARG A 183 -16.34 -1.41 -2.59
N VAL A 184 -15.20 -2.07 -2.74
CA VAL A 184 -14.79 -3.25 -1.98
C VAL A 184 -14.03 -2.78 -0.74
N LYS A 185 -14.63 -2.89 0.44
CA LYS A 185 -14.04 -2.41 1.70
C LYS A 185 -12.74 -3.13 2.06
N GLU A 186 -12.65 -4.41 1.72
CA GLU A 186 -11.49 -5.27 1.93
C GLU A 186 -10.24 -4.73 1.19
N LEU A 187 -10.42 -3.96 0.14
CA LEU A 187 -9.37 -3.38 -0.68
C LEU A 187 -9.14 -1.88 -0.42
N SER A 188 -9.77 -1.34 0.65
CA SER A 188 -9.73 0.09 0.98
C SER A 188 -8.31 0.64 1.11
N LYS A 189 -7.39 -0.12 1.69
CA LYS A 189 -5.99 0.32 1.82
C LYS A 189 -5.40 0.75 0.47
N ARG A 190 -5.57 -0.07 -0.56
CA ARG A 190 -5.02 0.22 -1.88
C ARG A 190 -5.77 1.33 -2.62
N THR A 191 -7.11 1.34 -2.52
CA THR A 191 -7.93 2.38 -3.14
C THR A 191 -7.74 3.73 -2.46
N ASP A 192 -7.50 3.78 -1.14
CA ASP A 192 -7.22 5.02 -0.40
C ASP A 192 -5.83 5.57 -0.72
N GLU A 193 -4.82 4.72 -0.96
CA GLU A 193 -3.52 5.14 -1.48
C GLU A 193 -3.67 5.84 -2.85
N TYR A 194 -4.48 5.28 -3.75
CA TYR A 194 -4.78 5.90 -5.04
C TYR A 194 -5.51 7.24 -4.89
N LEU A 195 -6.52 7.30 -4.02
CA LEU A 195 -7.23 8.55 -3.72
C LEU A 195 -6.32 9.63 -3.13
N ALA A 196 -5.31 9.25 -2.33
CA ALA A 196 -4.30 10.18 -1.83
C ALA A 196 -3.44 10.75 -2.98
N THR A 197 -3.12 9.94 -4.00
CA THR A 197 -2.44 10.41 -5.21
C THR A 197 -3.32 11.39 -6.01
N VAL A 198 -4.62 11.07 -6.17
CA VAL A 198 -5.58 11.99 -6.81
C VAL A 198 -5.70 13.31 -6.04
N LYS A 199 -5.66 13.26 -4.72
CA LYS A 199 -5.65 14.45 -3.87
C LYS A 199 -4.37 15.27 -4.10
N SER A 200 -3.21 14.64 -4.19
CA SER A 200 -1.95 15.32 -4.51
C SER A 200 -2.01 15.97 -5.88
N ALA A 201 -2.58 15.30 -6.90
CA ALA A 201 -2.81 15.87 -8.23
C ALA A 201 -3.68 17.14 -8.17
N GLY A 202 -4.71 17.15 -7.34
CA GLY A 202 -5.54 18.34 -7.12
C GLY A 202 -4.77 19.50 -6.53
N ALA A 203 -3.89 19.24 -5.55
CA ALA A 203 -3.05 20.27 -4.91
C ALA A 203 -2.03 20.86 -5.91
N GLU A 204 -1.37 20.02 -6.69
CA GLU A 204 -0.45 20.46 -7.76
C GLU A 204 -1.17 21.32 -8.80
N TYR A 205 -2.33 20.86 -9.26
CA TYR A 205 -3.15 21.56 -10.24
C TYR A 205 -3.62 22.94 -9.74
N ALA A 206 -3.92 23.08 -8.46
CA ALA A 206 -4.29 24.37 -7.86
C ALA A 206 -3.16 25.40 -7.92
N ILE A 207 -1.92 24.95 -7.76
CA ILE A 207 -0.73 25.80 -7.72
C ILE A 207 -0.27 26.16 -9.14
N THR A 208 -0.14 25.15 -10.00
CA THR A 208 0.56 25.26 -11.30
C THR A 208 -0.39 25.22 -12.51
N GLY A 209 -1.64 24.78 -12.35
CA GLY A 209 -2.57 24.50 -13.43
C GLY A 209 -2.27 23.19 -14.18
N LYS A 210 -1.31 22.38 -13.70
CA LYS A 210 -0.91 21.10 -14.29
C LYS A 210 -0.65 20.06 -13.20
N ILE A 211 -0.70 18.80 -13.56
CA ILE A 211 -0.25 17.68 -12.73
C ILE A 211 1.21 17.42 -13.09
N SER A 212 2.06 17.09 -12.10
CA SER A 212 3.46 16.76 -12.36
C SER A 212 3.58 15.38 -13.03
N GLU A 213 4.60 15.21 -13.86
CA GLU A 213 4.89 13.93 -14.54
C GLU A 213 4.97 12.75 -13.54
N LYS A 214 5.59 12.98 -12.38
CA LYS A 214 5.67 11.99 -11.31
C LYS A 214 4.30 11.55 -10.82
N THR A 215 3.39 12.48 -10.60
CA THR A 215 2.02 12.18 -10.15
C THR A 215 1.21 11.52 -11.26
N GLU A 216 1.39 11.95 -12.52
CA GLU A 216 0.76 11.32 -13.68
C GLU A 216 1.17 9.85 -13.83
N VAL A 217 2.46 9.52 -13.75
CA VAL A 217 2.97 8.14 -13.77
C VAL A 217 2.32 7.30 -12.67
N THR A 218 2.18 7.87 -11.47
CA THR A 218 1.55 7.15 -10.34
C THR A 218 0.05 6.93 -10.58
N LEU A 219 -0.65 7.90 -11.18
CA LEU A 219 -2.07 7.78 -11.53
C LEU A 219 -2.34 6.73 -12.62
N HIS A 220 -1.38 6.47 -13.50
CA HIS A 220 -1.46 5.42 -14.53
C HIS A 220 -1.08 4.03 -14.02
N THR A 221 -0.58 3.91 -12.79
CA THR A 221 -0.23 2.63 -12.20
C THR A 221 -1.49 1.83 -11.85
N LEU A 222 -1.51 0.55 -12.23
CA LEU A 222 -2.63 -0.34 -11.92
C LEU A 222 -2.83 -0.48 -10.40
N LEU A 223 -4.08 -0.56 -9.95
CA LEU A 223 -4.39 -0.86 -8.55
C LEU A 223 -3.90 -2.27 -8.19
N TYR A 224 -4.17 -3.25 -9.05
CA TYR A 224 -3.72 -4.63 -8.95
C TYR A 224 -3.20 -5.13 -10.30
N PRO A 225 -2.29 -6.12 -10.34
CA PRO A 225 -1.89 -6.78 -11.57
C PRO A 225 -3.11 -7.29 -12.34
N ARG A 226 -3.00 -7.36 -13.67
CA ARG A 226 -4.11 -7.70 -14.55
C ARG A 226 -4.75 -9.04 -14.20
N ASP A 227 -3.94 -10.08 -14.05
CA ASP A 227 -4.39 -11.44 -13.72
C ASP A 227 -5.13 -11.51 -12.37
N VAL A 228 -4.63 -10.78 -11.36
CA VAL A 228 -5.26 -10.66 -10.04
C VAL A 228 -6.61 -9.94 -10.15
N PHE A 229 -6.64 -8.80 -10.84
CA PHE A 229 -7.88 -8.03 -11.03
C PHE A 229 -8.94 -8.84 -11.78
N GLU A 230 -8.58 -9.47 -12.91
CA GLU A 230 -9.51 -10.25 -13.72
C GLU A 230 -10.08 -11.43 -12.92
N SER A 231 -9.24 -12.11 -12.11
CA SER A 231 -9.70 -13.20 -11.24
C SER A 231 -10.66 -12.71 -10.15
N MET A 232 -10.37 -11.57 -9.51
CA MET A 232 -11.28 -10.96 -8.53
C MET A 232 -12.60 -10.49 -9.16
N ALA A 233 -12.52 -9.88 -10.35
CA ALA A 233 -13.68 -9.38 -11.06
C ALA A 233 -14.61 -10.54 -11.46
N ASP A 234 -14.06 -11.61 -12.01
CA ASP A 234 -14.81 -12.81 -12.37
C ASP A 234 -15.49 -13.44 -11.15
N ALA A 235 -14.74 -13.60 -10.05
CA ALA A 235 -15.30 -14.13 -8.80
C ALA A 235 -16.42 -13.23 -8.24
N SER A 236 -16.33 -11.91 -8.41
CA SER A 236 -17.29 -10.95 -7.87
C SER A 236 -18.72 -11.10 -8.40
N TRP A 237 -18.90 -11.73 -9.56
CA TRP A 237 -20.22 -12.01 -10.11
C TRP A 237 -20.95 -13.08 -9.32
N GLY A 238 -20.22 -13.96 -8.60
CA GLY A 238 -20.80 -15.05 -7.81
C GLY A 238 -21.58 -16.04 -8.67
N ILE A 239 -21.13 -16.28 -9.89
CA ILE A 239 -21.74 -17.20 -10.86
C ILE A 239 -20.69 -18.25 -11.25
N SER A 240 -21.04 -19.51 -11.07
CA SER A 240 -20.19 -20.62 -11.50
C SER A 240 -20.03 -20.62 -13.03
N ARG A 241 -18.79 -20.62 -13.50
CA ARG A 241 -18.51 -20.70 -14.95
C ARG A 241 -18.96 -22.03 -15.59
N THR A 242 -19.08 -23.09 -14.78
CA THR A 242 -19.44 -24.44 -15.27
C THR A 242 -20.94 -24.68 -15.26
N THR A 243 -21.65 -24.25 -14.22
CA THR A 243 -23.10 -24.52 -14.06
C THR A 243 -23.98 -23.31 -14.40
N GLY A 244 -23.43 -22.08 -14.40
CA GLY A 244 -24.19 -20.84 -14.55
C GLY A 244 -25.04 -20.49 -13.31
N GLU A 245 -24.93 -21.25 -12.23
CA GLU A 245 -25.67 -21.04 -11.01
C GLU A 245 -24.97 -20.06 -10.08
N LYS A 246 -25.77 -19.44 -9.18
CA LYS A 246 -25.25 -18.53 -8.16
C LYS A 246 -24.45 -19.34 -7.12
N GLU A 247 -23.20 -18.91 -6.87
CA GLU A 247 -22.37 -19.45 -5.79
C GLU A 247 -22.72 -18.83 -4.43
N ALA A 248 -22.38 -19.53 -3.35
CA ALA A 248 -22.55 -19.04 -1.98
C ALA A 248 -21.60 -17.85 -1.72
N ASP A 249 -22.05 -16.87 -0.93
CA ASP A 249 -21.31 -15.62 -0.69
C ASP A 249 -19.95 -15.85 -0.03
N ASP A 250 -19.82 -16.87 0.82
CA ASP A 250 -18.57 -17.29 1.46
C ASP A 250 -17.59 -17.96 0.47
N LEU A 251 -18.08 -18.70 -0.54
CA LEU A 251 -17.27 -19.22 -1.62
C LEU A 251 -16.75 -18.08 -2.52
N VAL A 252 -17.64 -17.13 -2.88
CA VAL A 252 -17.28 -15.94 -3.64
C VAL A 252 -16.18 -15.16 -2.93
N PHE A 253 -16.35 -14.91 -1.65
CA PHE A 253 -15.37 -14.23 -0.80
C PHE A 253 -14.03 -15.01 -0.78
N THR A 254 -14.07 -16.33 -0.61
CA THR A 254 -12.88 -17.18 -0.59
C THR A 254 -12.14 -17.13 -1.93
N ARG A 255 -12.85 -17.13 -3.07
CA ARG A 255 -12.25 -16.98 -4.40
C ARG A 255 -11.59 -15.61 -4.60
N GLN A 256 -12.25 -14.54 -4.14
CA GLN A 256 -11.69 -13.19 -4.21
C GLN A 256 -10.42 -13.06 -3.34
N MET A 257 -10.43 -13.64 -2.15
CA MET A 257 -9.26 -13.67 -1.28
C MET A 257 -8.13 -14.50 -1.90
N ALA A 258 -8.44 -15.67 -2.46
CA ALA A 258 -7.46 -16.52 -3.14
C ALA A 258 -6.80 -15.81 -4.32
N ALA A 259 -7.56 -15.02 -5.09
CA ALA A 259 -7.05 -14.24 -6.21
C ALA A 259 -5.97 -13.21 -5.80
N LEU A 260 -5.92 -12.80 -4.54
CA LEU A 260 -4.90 -11.91 -4.01
C LEU A 260 -3.55 -12.60 -3.75
N TYR A 261 -3.47 -13.92 -3.97
CA TYR A 261 -2.21 -14.65 -3.77
C TYR A 261 -1.11 -14.15 -4.72
N ASN A 262 0.02 -13.82 -4.14
CA ASN A 262 1.21 -13.42 -4.87
C ASN A 262 2.09 -14.62 -5.19
N LYS A 263 2.03 -15.11 -6.42
CA LYS A 263 2.83 -16.25 -6.91
C LYS A 263 4.35 -16.03 -6.83
N ASP A 264 4.82 -14.77 -6.83
CA ASP A 264 6.25 -14.46 -6.69
C ASP A 264 6.79 -14.80 -5.29
N THR A 265 5.91 -15.12 -4.34
CA THR A 265 6.29 -15.59 -3.01
C THR A 265 6.47 -17.09 -2.91
N TYR A 266 6.24 -17.82 -4.01
CA TYR A 266 6.44 -19.26 -4.06
C TYR A 266 7.92 -19.63 -3.84
N ASP A 267 8.17 -20.48 -2.87
CA ASP A 267 9.50 -20.87 -2.41
C ASP A 267 9.84 -22.34 -2.73
N GLY A 268 9.17 -22.91 -3.75
CA GLY A 268 9.34 -24.30 -4.14
C GLY A 268 8.47 -25.29 -3.33
N LYS A 269 7.59 -24.78 -2.45
CA LYS A 269 6.68 -25.60 -1.65
C LYS A 269 5.24 -25.27 -1.97
N GLU A 270 4.50 -26.26 -2.45
CA GLU A 270 3.06 -26.20 -2.56
C GLU A 270 2.44 -26.08 -1.16
N ARG A 271 1.48 -25.18 -1.01
CA ARG A 271 0.71 -25.02 0.23
C ARG A 271 -0.75 -25.20 -0.04
N VAL A 272 -1.43 -25.83 0.91
CA VAL A 272 -2.88 -25.97 0.90
C VAL A 272 -3.42 -25.29 2.15
N LEU A 273 -4.07 -24.15 1.98
CA LEU A 273 -4.76 -23.43 3.02
C LEU A 273 -6.22 -23.90 3.08
N GLU A 274 -6.59 -24.55 4.15
CA GLU A 274 -7.97 -24.97 4.40
C GLU A 274 -8.65 -23.96 5.33
N ILE A 275 -9.82 -23.45 4.94
CA ILE A 275 -10.61 -22.52 5.73
C ILE A 275 -11.97 -23.17 6.02
N CYS A 276 -12.25 -23.35 7.31
CA CYS A 276 -13.54 -23.84 7.80
C CYS A 276 -14.32 -22.66 8.38
N TYR A 277 -15.41 -22.27 7.72
CA TYR A 277 -16.36 -21.29 8.24
C TYR A 277 -17.32 -21.97 9.21
N THR A 278 -17.03 -21.83 10.50
CA THR A 278 -17.70 -22.61 11.56
C THR A 278 -19.16 -22.26 11.74
N ASP A 279 -19.56 -21.01 11.49
CA ASP A 279 -20.95 -20.53 11.53
C ASP A 279 -21.79 -21.01 10.34
N LEU A 280 -21.17 -21.22 9.17
CA LEU A 280 -21.83 -21.70 7.95
C LEU A 280 -21.68 -23.22 7.74
N LYS A 281 -20.73 -23.85 8.44
CA LYS A 281 -20.33 -25.26 8.26
C LYS A 281 -19.82 -25.57 6.86
N HIS A 282 -19.19 -24.60 6.22
CA HIS A 282 -18.55 -24.74 4.92
C HIS A 282 -17.03 -24.79 5.09
N THR A 283 -16.39 -25.64 4.30
CA THR A 283 -14.92 -25.76 4.28
C THR A 283 -14.44 -25.68 2.85
N TYR A 284 -13.45 -24.83 2.60
CA TYR A 284 -12.82 -24.64 1.31
C TYR A 284 -11.32 -24.82 1.43
N GLN A 285 -10.69 -25.32 0.37
CA GLN A 285 -9.24 -25.41 0.28
C GLN A 285 -8.73 -24.45 -0.79
N ILE A 286 -7.63 -23.78 -0.51
CA ILE A 286 -6.91 -22.91 -1.44
C ILE A 286 -5.55 -23.54 -1.66
N LYS A 287 -5.34 -24.10 -2.83
CA LYS A 287 -4.04 -24.56 -3.31
C LYS A 287 -3.23 -23.35 -3.75
N LEU A 288 -1.98 -23.24 -3.30
CA LEU A 288 -1.05 -22.15 -3.59
C LEU A 288 0.22 -22.76 -4.18
N ASP A 289 0.53 -22.42 -5.43
CA ASP A 289 1.71 -22.93 -6.14
C ASP A 289 2.37 -21.83 -7.01
N ASP A 290 3.30 -22.21 -7.89
CA ASP A 290 4.00 -21.32 -8.82
C ASP A 290 3.11 -20.77 -9.95
N LYS A 291 1.95 -21.39 -10.19
CA LYS A 291 0.97 -20.96 -11.21
C LYS A 291 -0.03 -19.96 -10.65
N GLY A 292 -0.21 -19.96 -9.33
CA GLY A 292 -1.17 -19.08 -8.65
C GLY A 292 -1.95 -19.78 -7.55
N SER A 293 -3.23 -19.44 -7.42
CA SER A 293 -4.13 -20.03 -6.43
C SER A 293 -5.32 -20.71 -7.10
N GLU A 294 -5.77 -21.82 -6.52
CA GLU A 294 -6.96 -22.55 -6.92
C GLU A 294 -7.85 -22.87 -5.73
N VAL A 295 -9.14 -22.56 -5.81
CA VAL A 295 -10.10 -22.85 -4.75
C VAL A 295 -10.84 -24.16 -5.03
N LEU A 296 -10.70 -25.10 -4.11
CA LEU A 296 -11.33 -26.42 -4.14
C LEU A 296 -12.47 -26.51 -3.11
N THR A 297 -13.56 -27.13 -3.48
CA THR A 297 -14.76 -27.31 -2.63
C THR A 297 -14.92 -28.75 -2.12
N ASP A 298 -14.12 -29.68 -2.63
CA ASP A 298 -14.21 -31.11 -2.37
C ASP A 298 -13.26 -31.61 -1.27
N GLN A 299 -12.45 -30.74 -0.70
CA GLN A 299 -11.46 -31.05 0.36
C GLN A 299 -10.53 -32.23 -0.02
N SER A 300 -10.17 -32.32 -1.31
CA SER A 300 -9.42 -33.45 -1.87
C SER A 300 -7.94 -33.48 -1.49
N LEU A 301 -7.38 -32.38 -0.99
CA LEU A 301 -5.96 -32.24 -0.68
C LEU A 301 -5.68 -32.28 0.82
N ALA A 302 -4.48 -32.74 1.20
CA ALA A 302 -4.02 -32.64 2.57
C ALA A 302 -3.68 -31.18 2.92
N ALA A 303 -4.40 -30.60 3.87
CA ALA A 303 -4.16 -29.22 4.32
C ALA A 303 -2.79 -29.06 5.00
N THR A 304 -2.00 -28.09 4.54
CA THR A 304 -0.75 -27.69 5.22
C THR A 304 -1.02 -26.71 6.34
N THR A 305 -2.03 -25.86 6.16
CA THR A 305 -2.50 -24.87 7.15
C THR A 305 -4.02 -24.89 7.17
N ARG A 306 -4.62 -24.98 8.37
CA ARG A 306 -6.07 -24.92 8.55
C ARG A 306 -6.45 -23.76 9.46
N ILE A 307 -7.46 -23.00 9.04
CA ILE A 307 -8.09 -21.92 9.79
C ILE A 307 -9.54 -22.34 10.10
N ASP A 308 -9.89 -22.41 11.37
CA ASP A 308 -11.28 -22.54 11.80
C ASP A 308 -11.76 -21.17 12.31
N THR A 309 -12.76 -20.58 11.66
CA THR A 309 -13.23 -19.21 11.92
C THR A 309 -14.70 -19.05 11.59
N PRO A 310 -15.49 -18.24 12.30
CA PRO A 310 -16.75 -17.77 11.76
C PRO A 310 -16.52 -16.92 10.51
N PHE A 311 -17.35 -17.06 9.48
CA PHE A 311 -17.29 -16.24 8.26
C PHE A 311 -17.41 -14.75 8.59
N THR A 312 -18.29 -14.42 9.54
CA THR A 312 -18.49 -13.05 10.04
C THR A 312 -17.21 -12.44 10.62
N VAL A 313 -16.41 -13.23 11.35
CA VAL A 313 -15.12 -12.78 11.91
C VAL A 313 -14.08 -12.62 10.81
N TRP A 314 -13.96 -13.60 9.91
CA TRP A 314 -12.95 -13.59 8.86
C TRP A 314 -13.16 -12.43 7.87
N SER A 315 -14.42 -12.19 7.49
CA SER A 315 -14.79 -11.05 6.66
C SER A 315 -14.59 -9.70 7.36
N ALA A 316 -14.81 -9.60 8.68
CA ALA A 316 -14.53 -8.39 9.45
C ALA A 316 -13.02 -8.10 9.54
N ILE A 317 -12.17 -9.15 9.65
CA ILE A 317 -10.71 -9.01 9.61
C ILE A 317 -10.28 -8.48 8.23
N SER A 318 -10.79 -9.03 7.14
CA SER A 318 -10.41 -8.60 5.80
C SER A 318 -10.88 -7.18 5.47
N ARG A 319 -11.99 -6.72 6.07
CA ARG A 319 -12.43 -5.31 5.98
C ARG A 319 -11.66 -4.35 6.90
N GLY A 320 -10.71 -4.88 7.71
CA GLY A 320 -9.97 -4.08 8.67
C GLY A 320 -10.79 -3.57 9.87
N GLU A 321 -11.97 -4.12 10.09
CA GLU A 321 -12.84 -3.79 11.24
C GLU A 321 -12.29 -4.39 12.55
N ILE A 322 -11.57 -5.50 12.43
CA ILE A 322 -10.87 -6.18 13.51
C ILE A 322 -9.45 -6.48 13.06
N GLY A 323 -8.45 -6.23 13.89
CA GLY A 323 -7.07 -6.64 13.60
C GLY A 323 -6.92 -8.15 13.63
N GLY A 324 -6.31 -8.78 12.58
CA GLY A 324 -6.14 -10.24 12.53
C GLY A 324 -5.37 -10.80 13.72
N ALA A 325 -4.30 -10.12 14.17
CA ALA A 325 -3.54 -10.52 15.36
C ALA A 325 -4.35 -10.32 16.66
N GLU A 326 -5.20 -9.30 16.72
CA GLU A 326 -6.11 -9.07 17.85
C GLU A 326 -7.17 -10.17 17.94
N ALA A 327 -7.81 -10.50 16.81
CA ALA A 327 -8.80 -11.56 16.72
C ALA A 327 -8.20 -12.93 17.11
N LEU A 328 -6.97 -13.21 16.68
CA LEU A 328 -6.24 -14.42 17.07
C LEU A 328 -5.96 -14.44 18.58
N GLY A 329 -5.48 -13.32 19.13
CA GLY A 329 -5.22 -13.19 20.57
C GLY A 329 -6.47 -13.33 21.44
N LYS A 330 -7.63 -12.94 20.91
CA LYS A 330 -8.96 -13.13 21.55
C LYS A 330 -9.59 -14.50 21.23
N GLN A 331 -8.88 -15.37 20.52
CA GLN A 331 -9.35 -16.71 20.12
C GLN A 331 -10.65 -16.69 19.29
N MET A 332 -10.88 -15.61 18.53
CA MET A 332 -12.04 -15.51 17.63
C MET A 332 -11.91 -16.45 16.42
N TYR A 333 -10.70 -16.91 16.13
CA TYR A 333 -10.39 -17.98 15.18
C TYR A 333 -9.16 -18.78 15.64
N THR A 334 -8.97 -19.97 15.09
CA THR A 334 -7.84 -20.84 15.40
C THR A 334 -7.09 -21.24 14.14
N VAL A 335 -5.79 -21.51 14.29
CA VAL A 335 -4.94 -21.96 13.19
C VAL A 335 -4.19 -23.22 13.60
N THR A 336 -4.17 -24.22 12.72
CA THR A 336 -3.42 -25.47 12.91
C THR A 336 -2.55 -25.76 11.69
N GLY A 337 -1.48 -26.53 11.85
CA GLY A 337 -0.52 -26.82 10.77
C GLY A 337 0.61 -25.82 10.67
N ASP A 338 1.07 -25.50 9.45
CA ASP A 338 2.15 -24.54 9.19
C ASP A 338 1.67 -23.11 9.42
N PHE A 339 2.18 -22.49 10.47
CA PHE A 339 1.82 -21.12 10.84
C PHE A 339 2.58 -20.05 10.02
N SER A 340 3.55 -20.44 9.21
CA SER A 340 4.38 -19.50 8.43
C SER A 340 3.57 -18.66 7.46
N LEU A 341 2.49 -19.24 6.91
CA LEU A 341 1.55 -18.53 6.02
C LEU A 341 0.84 -17.39 6.75
N MET A 342 0.43 -17.61 8.01
CA MET A 342 -0.27 -16.59 8.82
C MET A 342 0.65 -15.46 9.23
N VAL A 343 1.88 -15.77 9.62
CA VAL A 343 2.90 -14.76 9.99
C VAL A 343 3.25 -13.86 8.81
N ASN A 344 3.24 -14.43 7.62
CA ASN A 344 3.57 -13.73 6.37
C ASN A 344 2.33 -13.45 5.51
N TRP A 345 1.14 -13.34 6.11
CA TRP A 345 -0.12 -13.17 5.38
C TRP A 345 -0.05 -12.04 4.36
N ASP A 346 0.40 -10.86 4.77
CA ASP A 346 0.53 -9.70 3.90
C ASP A 346 1.54 -9.88 2.75
N LYS A 347 2.48 -10.81 2.91
CA LYS A 347 3.42 -11.17 1.84
C LYS A 347 2.76 -12.11 0.82
N PHE A 348 1.97 -13.09 1.29
CA PHE A 348 1.33 -14.07 0.43
C PHE A 348 0.05 -13.54 -0.24
N PHE A 349 -0.77 -12.78 0.48
CA PHE A 349 -2.05 -12.23 0.03
C PHE A 349 -2.09 -10.69 0.03
N GLY A 350 -1.01 -10.04 0.40
CA GLY A 350 -0.82 -8.62 0.20
C GLY A 350 -0.34 -8.41 -1.22
N SER A 351 -1.16 -7.86 -2.07
CA SER A 351 -0.77 -7.53 -3.42
C SER A 351 0.58 -6.79 -3.39
N THR A 352 1.54 -7.28 -4.14
CA THR A 352 2.62 -6.46 -4.63
C THR A 352 1.96 -5.31 -5.38
N SER A 353 1.89 -4.14 -4.75
CA SER A 353 1.38 -2.98 -5.45
C SER A 353 2.22 -2.81 -6.70
N ALA A 354 1.59 -2.73 -7.87
CA ALA A 354 2.23 -2.31 -9.10
C ALA A 354 2.96 -0.96 -8.92
N VAL A 355 2.62 -0.19 -7.87
CA VAL A 355 3.36 0.97 -7.37
C VAL A 355 4.79 0.62 -6.96
N LYS A 356 5.04 -0.54 -6.32
CA LYS A 356 6.41 -0.94 -5.99
C LYS A 356 7.22 -1.33 -7.23
N GLU A 357 6.59 -1.84 -8.28
CA GLU A 357 7.27 -2.09 -9.55
C GLU A 357 7.45 -0.80 -10.36
N ALA A 358 6.47 0.08 -10.42
CA ALA A 358 6.59 1.41 -11.05
C ALA A 358 7.57 2.30 -10.27
N GLU A 359 7.58 2.22 -8.94
CA GLU A 359 8.59 2.85 -8.09
C GLU A 359 9.99 2.29 -8.32
N LYS A 360 10.15 1.02 -8.62
CA LYS A 360 11.44 0.45 -9.06
C LYS A 360 11.87 0.92 -10.45
N THR A 361 10.91 1.21 -11.33
CA THR A 361 11.20 1.60 -12.74
C THR A 361 11.33 3.12 -12.90
N SER A 362 10.62 3.92 -12.10
CA SER A 362 10.67 5.39 -12.12
C SER A 362 11.67 6.01 -11.14
N GLN A 363 12.23 5.18 -10.24
CA GLN A 363 13.23 5.58 -9.29
C GLN A 363 14.63 5.20 -9.80
N GLY A 364 15.23 6.08 -10.52
CA GLY A 364 16.53 6.65 -10.16
C GLY A 364 16.45 7.27 -8.75
N VAL A 365 15.78 6.58 -7.79
CA VAL A 365 15.44 7.07 -6.47
C VAL A 365 16.44 6.51 -5.47
N GLU A 366 16.87 7.34 -4.57
CA GLU A 366 17.47 6.94 -3.30
C GLU A 366 16.72 5.73 -2.73
N VAL A 367 17.37 4.56 -2.85
CA VAL A 367 16.91 3.31 -2.23
C VAL A 367 16.66 3.63 -0.76
N GLN A 368 15.42 3.50 -0.30
CA GLN A 368 15.10 3.66 1.12
C GLN A 368 15.98 2.68 1.90
N LYS A 369 17.01 3.21 2.54
CA LYS A 369 18.04 2.41 3.21
C LYS A 369 17.40 1.77 4.43
N ASN A 370 17.22 0.44 4.40
CA ASN A 370 16.76 -0.30 5.56
C ASN A 370 17.93 -0.56 6.52
N PRO A 371 17.69 -0.55 7.84
CA PRO A 371 18.71 -0.93 8.80
C PRO A 371 19.07 -2.41 8.64
N SER A 372 20.33 -2.73 8.86
CA SER A 372 20.85 -4.10 8.86
C SER A 372 21.44 -4.41 10.21
N MET A 373 21.07 -5.54 10.84
CA MET A 373 21.65 -5.96 12.10
C MET A 373 23.18 -6.15 12.01
N MET A 374 23.71 -6.39 10.81
CA MET A 374 25.14 -6.51 10.58
C MET A 374 25.90 -5.21 10.84
N THR A 375 25.28 -4.04 10.67
CA THR A 375 25.91 -2.75 11.01
C THR A 375 26.23 -2.65 12.50
N MET A 376 25.41 -3.25 13.34
CA MET A 376 25.61 -3.33 14.78
C MET A 376 26.57 -4.49 15.17
N LEU A 377 26.43 -5.67 14.56
CA LEU A 377 27.13 -6.89 14.98
C LEU A 377 28.61 -6.93 14.57
N ILE A 378 28.96 -6.47 13.37
CA ILE A 378 30.34 -6.56 12.85
C ILE A 378 31.36 -5.90 13.77
N PRO A 379 31.14 -4.66 14.31
CA PRO A 379 32.10 -4.07 15.25
C PRO A 379 32.34 -4.94 16.47
N TRP A 380 31.31 -5.50 17.09
CA TRP A 380 31.41 -6.35 18.28
C TRP A 380 32.12 -7.68 18.01
N ILE A 381 31.74 -8.36 16.92
CA ILE A 381 32.39 -9.64 16.53
C ILE A 381 33.87 -9.42 16.28
N THR A 382 34.22 -8.36 15.53
CA THR A 382 35.61 -8.02 15.26
C THR A 382 36.36 -7.72 16.55
N PHE A 383 35.74 -6.94 17.46
CA PHE A 383 36.36 -6.61 18.76
C PHE A 383 36.68 -7.86 19.58
N TRP A 384 35.71 -8.74 19.78
CA TRP A 384 35.91 -9.94 20.58
C TRP A 384 36.96 -10.88 19.99
N ILE A 385 36.95 -11.11 18.67
CA ILE A 385 37.91 -11.99 18.03
C ILE A 385 39.31 -11.36 18.03
N ALA A 386 39.45 -10.15 17.55
CA ALA A 386 40.75 -9.53 17.34
C ALA A 386 41.48 -9.24 18.66
N VAL A 387 40.76 -8.72 19.67
CA VAL A 387 41.36 -8.41 21.00
C VAL A 387 41.73 -9.68 21.76
N SER A 388 40.97 -10.78 21.61
CA SER A 388 41.28 -12.07 22.22
C SER A 388 42.55 -12.74 21.62
N VAL A 389 42.81 -12.48 20.33
CA VAL A 389 44.02 -13.00 19.67
C VAL A 389 45.26 -12.19 20.04
N ASN A 390 45.16 -10.88 20.03
CA ASN A 390 46.25 -9.98 20.41
C ASN A 390 45.66 -8.64 20.86
N THR A 391 45.87 -8.29 22.13
CA THR A 391 45.27 -7.11 22.73
C THR A 391 45.64 -5.82 22.00
N GLU A 392 46.89 -5.58 21.71
CA GLU A 392 47.37 -4.32 21.11
C GLU A 392 46.96 -4.21 19.65
N LYS A 393 47.35 -5.16 18.80
CA LYS A 393 47.05 -5.17 17.37
C LYS A 393 45.55 -5.35 17.11
N GLY A 394 44.90 -6.21 17.90
CA GLY A 394 43.49 -6.50 17.80
C GLY A 394 42.59 -5.29 18.14
N SER A 395 43.00 -4.52 19.13
CA SER A 395 42.29 -3.27 19.49
C SER A 395 42.35 -2.23 18.36
N VAL A 396 43.52 -2.12 17.70
CA VAL A 396 43.66 -1.24 16.53
C VAL A 396 42.80 -1.73 15.38
N ILE A 397 42.75 -3.03 15.10
CA ILE A 397 41.91 -3.61 14.06
C ILE A 397 40.42 -3.35 14.36
N ALA A 398 39.98 -3.59 15.60
CA ALA A 398 38.59 -3.38 16.00
C ALA A 398 38.18 -1.90 15.88
N LEU A 399 39.07 -0.98 16.25
CA LEU A 399 38.87 0.46 16.11
C LEU A 399 38.74 0.86 14.63
N LEU A 400 39.62 0.36 13.76
CA LEU A 400 39.58 0.65 12.31
C LEU A 400 38.30 0.11 11.67
N VAL A 401 37.91 -1.12 12.01
CA VAL A 401 36.68 -1.72 11.48
C VAL A 401 35.46 -0.93 11.96
N ALA A 402 35.34 -0.61 13.25
CA ALA A 402 34.25 0.18 13.80
C ALA A 402 34.15 1.54 13.10
N SER A 403 35.27 2.22 12.84
CA SER A 403 35.31 3.50 12.14
C SER A 403 34.99 3.38 10.64
N ALA A 404 35.27 2.24 10.02
CA ALA A 404 35.01 2.01 8.59
C ALA A 404 33.54 1.60 8.28
N ILE A 405 32.81 1.05 9.28
CA ILE A 405 31.42 0.57 9.09
C ILE A 405 30.50 1.61 8.45
N PRO A 406 30.46 2.90 8.85
CA PRO A 406 29.61 3.90 8.24
C PRO A 406 29.88 4.08 6.74
N PHE A 407 31.10 3.89 6.30
CA PHE A 407 31.50 4.03 4.89
C PHE A 407 31.21 2.76 4.08
N ILE A 408 31.50 1.58 4.66
CA ILE A 408 31.30 0.28 4.00
C ILE A 408 29.80 -0.01 3.86
N MET A 409 29.03 0.23 4.93
CA MET A 409 27.60 -0.09 5.03
C MET A 409 26.71 1.11 4.64
N ARG A 410 27.21 2.09 3.87
CA ARG A 410 26.49 3.31 3.46
C ARG A 410 25.16 3.08 2.74
N LYS A 411 24.94 1.85 2.25
CA LYS A 411 23.67 1.43 1.63
C LYS A 411 22.55 1.14 2.65
N HIS A 412 22.89 1.02 3.94
CA HIS A 412 21.95 0.75 5.02
C HIS A 412 21.67 2.00 5.84
N LYS A 413 20.46 2.08 6.42
CA LYS A 413 20.09 3.13 7.36
C LYS A 413 20.71 2.82 8.72
N PHE A 414 21.47 3.76 9.27
CA PHE A 414 21.99 3.64 10.62
C PHE A 414 20.95 4.03 11.66
N VAL A 415 20.73 3.16 12.62
CA VAL A 415 19.86 3.40 13.77
C VAL A 415 20.70 3.73 15.01
N ILE A 416 20.05 4.19 16.08
CA ILE A 416 20.74 4.59 17.33
C ILE A 416 21.62 3.46 17.90
N TRP A 417 21.16 2.21 17.78
CA TRP A 417 21.89 1.04 18.28
C TRP A 417 23.19 0.77 17.51
N ASP A 418 23.24 1.05 16.21
CA ASP A 418 24.47 0.98 15.40
C ASP A 418 25.50 2.02 15.88
N GLN A 419 25.03 3.26 16.09
CA GLN A 419 25.89 4.35 16.53
C GLN A 419 26.46 4.09 17.92
N LEU A 420 25.61 3.66 18.86
CA LEU A 420 26.04 3.29 20.22
C LEU A 420 27.02 2.14 20.21
N SER A 421 26.84 1.13 19.33
CA SER A 421 27.75 -0.01 19.19
C SER A 421 29.12 0.41 18.67
N ILE A 422 29.16 1.25 17.64
CA ILE A 422 30.41 1.79 17.09
C ILE A 422 31.18 2.56 18.15
N VAL A 423 30.49 3.46 18.86
CA VAL A 423 31.11 4.28 19.93
C VAL A 423 31.61 3.39 21.08
N ALA A 424 30.80 2.45 21.54
CA ALA A 424 31.19 1.55 22.64
C ALA A 424 32.41 0.69 22.26
N VAL A 425 32.43 0.09 21.07
CA VAL A 425 33.57 -0.69 20.59
C VAL A 425 34.81 0.19 20.44
N ALA A 426 34.69 1.43 19.94
CA ALA A 426 35.82 2.34 19.84
C ALA A 426 36.41 2.69 21.21
N ILE A 427 35.55 3.00 22.20
CA ILE A 427 36.01 3.28 23.58
C ILE A 427 36.70 2.06 24.20
N LEU A 428 36.09 0.87 24.12
CA LEU A 428 36.65 -0.36 24.68
C LEU A 428 37.94 -0.74 24.00
N SER A 429 38.06 -0.56 22.68
CA SER A 429 39.30 -0.80 21.93
C SER A 429 40.40 0.18 22.35
N ALA A 430 40.09 1.45 22.55
CA ALA A 430 41.04 2.45 23.02
C ALA A 430 41.53 2.13 24.46
N ILE A 431 40.62 1.75 25.35
CA ILE A 431 40.98 1.33 26.72
C ILE A 431 41.90 0.10 26.67
N ALA A 432 41.53 -0.94 25.90
CA ALA A 432 42.31 -2.15 25.78
C ALA A 432 43.74 -1.88 25.23
N SER A 433 43.87 -1.01 24.24
CA SER A 433 45.15 -0.61 23.64
C SER A 433 46.03 0.17 24.60
N LEU A 434 45.43 1.13 25.35
CA LEU A 434 46.18 2.01 26.25
C LEU A 434 46.58 1.33 27.56
N THR A 435 45.79 0.40 28.07
CA THR A 435 45.99 -0.25 29.38
C THR A 435 46.58 -1.65 29.29
N GLY A 436 46.60 -2.25 28.09
CA GLY A 436 46.96 -3.67 27.92
C GLY A 436 45.92 -4.64 28.50
N ALA A 437 44.77 -4.14 29.00
CA ALA A 437 43.76 -4.92 29.69
C ALA A 437 42.69 -5.49 28.70
N GLY A 438 43.14 -6.20 27.67
CA GLY A 438 42.27 -6.77 26.64
C GLY A 438 41.21 -7.73 27.19
N ASP A 439 41.61 -8.57 28.14
CA ASP A 439 40.72 -9.54 28.79
C ASP A 439 39.57 -8.89 29.55
N ILE A 440 39.84 -7.84 30.31
CA ILE A 440 38.80 -7.10 31.04
C ILE A 440 37.90 -6.33 30.06
N SER A 441 38.49 -5.76 29.01
CA SER A 441 37.76 -5.01 28.01
C SER A 441 36.78 -5.91 27.22
N THR A 442 37.18 -7.17 26.93
CA THR A 442 36.27 -8.13 26.27
C THR A 442 35.10 -8.56 27.18
N ASP A 443 35.37 -8.76 28.49
CA ASP A 443 34.32 -9.11 29.46
C ASP A 443 33.31 -7.98 29.64
N ILE A 444 33.80 -6.74 29.76
CA ILE A 444 32.97 -5.54 29.78
C ILE A 444 32.20 -5.41 28.45
N GLY A 445 32.81 -5.77 27.33
CA GLY A 445 32.15 -5.76 26.02
C GLY A 445 30.87 -6.63 25.98
N TYR A 446 30.95 -7.87 26.52
CA TYR A 446 29.73 -8.71 26.64
C TYR A 446 28.65 -8.05 27.51
N LEU A 447 29.04 -7.45 28.63
CA LEU A 447 28.11 -6.78 29.52
C LEU A 447 27.43 -5.58 28.84
N VAL A 448 28.21 -4.71 28.20
CA VAL A 448 27.68 -3.52 27.51
C VAL A 448 26.77 -3.93 26.37
N PHE A 449 27.15 -4.93 25.59
CA PHE A 449 26.32 -5.44 24.51
C PHE A 449 24.98 -6.04 25.01
N GLY A 450 25.04 -6.84 26.08
CA GLY A 450 23.84 -7.38 26.74
C GLY A 450 22.94 -6.29 27.28
N LEU A 451 23.52 -5.21 27.85
CA LEU A 451 22.75 -4.06 28.34
C LEU A 451 22.05 -3.31 27.19
N PHE A 452 22.63 -3.20 25.99
CA PHE A 452 21.94 -2.60 24.84
C PHE A 452 20.65 -3.33 24.51
N TRP A 453 20.68 -4.67 24.53
CA TRP A 453 19.48 -5.49 24.31
C TRP A 453 18.43 -5.29 25.41
N LEU A 454 18.83 -5.31 26.68
CA LEU A 454 17.91 -5.15 27.82
C LEU A 454 17.31 -3.74 27.87
N VAL A 455 18.15 -2.71 27.68
CA VAL A 455 17.69 -1.30 27.67
C VAL A 455 16.74 -1.05 26.51
N SER A 456 16.95 -1.70 25.37
CA SER A 456 16.03 -1.61 24.24
C SER A 456 14.61 -2.07 24.60
N CYS A 457 14.47 -3.03 25.54
CA CYS A 457 13.17 -3.48 26.02
C CYS A 457 12.41 -2.43 26.85
N LEU A 458 13.08 -1.39 27.30
CA LEU A 458 12.44 -0.25 27.99
C LEU A 458 11.96 0.83 27.02
N THR A 459 12.29 0.71 25.74
CA THR A 459 11.86 1.63 24.69
C THR A 459 10.57 1.15 24.01
N LYS A 460 9.96 2.02 23.21
CA LYS A 460 8.77 1.66 22.43
C LYS A 460 9.04 0.59 21.36
N GLU A 461 10.30 0.38 21.02
CA GLU A 461 10.73 -0.54 19.97
C GLU A 461 11.95 -1.32 20.44
N PRO A 462 11.83 -2.62 20.78
CA PRO A 462 12.95 -3.45 21.20
C PRO A 462 13.92 -3.66 20.03
N LEU A 463 15.18 -3.89 20.33
CA LEU A 463 16.28 -3.97 19.36
C LEU A 463 15.98 -4.97 18.23
N CYS A 464 15.42 -6.15 18.52
CA CYS A 464 15.00 -7.10 17.50
C CYS A 464 14.02 -6.45 16.50
N ALA A 465 12.97 -5.78 17.00
CA ALA A 465 11.94 -5.17 16.15
C ALA A 465 12.53 -4.10 15.22
N THR A 466 13.50 -3.31 15.71
CA THR A 466 14.15 -2.25 14.92
C THR A 466 14.73 -2.76 13.59
N TYR A 467 15.31 -3.96 13.59
CA TYR A 467 15.94 -4.53 12.39
C TYR A 467 15.01 -5.45 11.59
N VAL A 468 14.08 -6.16 12.25
CA VAL A 468 13.22 -7.16 11.57
C VAL A 468 11.93 -6.57 11.03
N LYS A 469 11.46 -5.42 11.52
CA LYS A 469 10.16 -4.84 11.13
C LYS A 469 9.99 -4.67 9.62
N TYR A 470 11.06 -4.39 8.89
CA TYR A 470 11.00 -4.22 7.44
C TYR A 470 10.68 -5.51 6.68
N ASN A 471 10.89 -6.68 7.30
CA ASN A 471 10.45 -7.97 6.78
C ASN A 471 8.96 -8.24 7.06
N TYR A 472 8.31 -7.41 7.91
CA TYR A 472 6.93 -7.58 8.39
C TYR A 472 6.06 -6.33 8.11
N GLY A 473 6.34 -5.59 7.03
CA GLY A 473 5.55 -4.44 6.62
C GLY A 473 6.02 -3.08 7.16
N GLY A 474 7.28 -2.98 7.61
CA GLY A 474 7.91 -1.72 8.04
C GLY A 474 7.32 -1.16 9.34
N GLU A 475 7.06 0.15 9.38
CA GLU A 475 6.53 0.81 10.58
C GLU A 475 5.14 0.30 11.00
N ALA A 476 4.39 -0.31 10.07
CA ALA A 476 3.08 -0.91 10.39
C ALA A 476 3.21 -2.15 11.30
N ALA A 477 4.35 -2.83 11.32
CA ALA A 477 4.60 -3.98 12.19
C ALA A 477 4.45 -3.66 13.69
N HIS A 478 4.69 -2.40 14.10
CA HIS A 478 4.49 -1.96 15.49
C HIS A 478 3.04 -2.04 15.97
N LYS A 479 2.07 -1.98 15.06
CA LYS A 479 0.65 -2.10 15.39
C LYS A 479 0.24 -3.55 15.70
N ASN A 480 1.12 -4.51 15.40
CA ASN A 480 0.87 -5.93 15.66
C ASN A 480 1.37 -6.31 17.07
N PRO A 481 0.48 -6.53 18.05
CA PRO A 481 0.87 -6.83 19.44
C PRO A 481 1.64 -8.15 19.55
N LEU A 482 1.37 -9.11 18.68
CA LEU A 482 2.06 -10.40 18.66
C LEU A 482 3.50 -10.25 18.16
N PHE A 483 3.70 -9.48 17.10
CA PHE A 483 5.03 -9.11 16.59
C PHE A 483 5.85 -8.42 17.67
N MET A 484 5.28 -7.40 18.31
CA MET A 484 5.97 -6.65 19.37
C MET A 484 6.32 -7.55 20.56
N LYS A 485 5.37 -8.33 21.07
CA LYS A 485 5.59 -9.24 22.22
C LYS A 485 6.67 -10.29 21.93
N THR A 486 6.67 -10.87 20.73
CA THR A 486 7.70 -11.83 20.30
C THR A 486 9.08 -11.18 20.32
N ASN A 487 9.22 -9.98 19.75
CA ASN A 487 10.48 -9.26 19.67
C ASN A 487 10.97 -8.74 21.03
N TYR A 488 10.07 -8.37 21.97
CA TYR A 488 10.45 -8.06 23.35
C TYR A 488 11.03 -9.28 24.08
N ILE A 489 10.41 -10.45 23.94
CA ILE A 489 10.88 -11.69 24.56
C ILE A 489 12.25 -12.08 24.01
N LEU A 490 12.43 -12.01 22.69
CA LEU A 490 13.71 -12.32 22.04
C LEU A 490 14.80 -11.32 22.43
N ALA A 491 14.51 -10.02 22.44
CA ALA A 491 15.47 -9.01 22.85
C ALA A 491 15.92 -9.21 24.30
N ALA A 492 14.98 -9.48 25.21
CA ALA A 492 15.30 -9.80 26.60
C ALA A 492 16.16 -11.06 26.73
N ALA A 493 15.82 -12.13 25.98
CA ALA A 493 16.56 -13.38 26.00
C ALA A 493 18.02 -13.21 25.51
N TRP A 494 18.24 -12.48 24.42
CA TRP A 494 19.57 -12.14 23.93
C TRP A 494 20.34 -11.27 24.94
N GLY A 495 19.69 -10.28 25.54
CA GLY A 495 20.29 -9.43 26.55
C GLY A 495 20.74 -10.20 27.79
N VAL A 496 19.88 -11.07 28.31
CA VAL A 496 20.20 -11.97 29.45
C VAL A 496 21.35 -12.89 29.09
N LEU A 497 21.38 -13.49 27.89
CA LEU A 497 22.48 -14.35 27.44
C LEU A 497 23.82 -13.62 27.51
N TYR A 498 23.93 -12.40 26.95
CA TYR A 498 25.20 -11.68 26.92
C TYR A 498 25.62 -11.16 28.29
N VAL A 499 24.69 -10.77 29.16
CA VAL A 499 25.02 -10.45 30.56
C VAL A 499 25.55 -11.67 31.31
N LEU A 500 24.90 -12.84 31.15
CA LEU A 500 25.39 -14.09 31.69
C LEU A 500 26.76 -14.48 31.10
N THR A 501 26.97 -14.24 29.80
CA THR A 501 28.28 -14.46 29.15
C THR A 501 29.37 -13.66 29.82
N ALA A 502 29.14 -12.39 30.15
CA ALA A 502 30.11 -11.59 30.90
C ALA A 502 30.43 -12.21 32.27
N VAL A 503 29.38 -12.63 33.00
CA VAL A 503 29.51 -13.21 34.36
C VAL A 503 30.32 -14.53 34.34
N TRP A 504 29.93 -15.50 33.51
CA TRP A 504 30.64 -16.78 33.49
C TRP A 504 32.03 -16.65 32.90
N THR A 505 32.26 -15.75 31.92
CA THR A 505 33.59 -15.49 31.37
C THR A 505 34.52 -14.99 32.46
N PHE A 506 34.10 -14.04 33.27
CA PHE A 506 34.87 -13.54 34.42
C PHE A 506 35.17 -14.67 35.46
N LEU A 507 34.12 -15.45 35.82
CA LEU A 507 34.28 -16.53 36.82
C LEU A 507 35.22 -17.66 36.34
N LEU A 508 35.07 -18.10 35.07
CA LEU A 508 35.85 -19.18 34.51
C LEU A 508 37.30 -18.77 34.22
N LYS A 509 37.57 -17.52 33.84
CA LYS A 509 38.91 -16.96 33.75
C LYS A 509 39.61 -17.01 35.11
N LYS A 510 38.91 -16.61 36.19
CA LYS A 510 39.43 -16.67 37.55
C LYS A 510 39.70 -18.11 38.03
N ALA A 511 38.98 -19.09 37.51
CA ALA A 511 39.14 -20.51 37.78
C ALA A 511 40.22 -21.18 36.90
N GLY A 512 40.89 -20.45 36.00
CA GLY A 512 41.96 -20.96 35.15
C GLY A 512 41.50 -21.80 33.94
N VAL A 513 40.22 -21.74 33.54
CA VAL A 513 39.63 -22.59 32.49
C VAL A 513 39.52 -21.81 31.17
N GLY A 514 40.66 -21.39 30.59
CA GLY A 514 40.68 -20.52 29.40
C GLY A 514 40.22 -21.19 28.09
N ALA A 515 40.63 -22.42 27.81
CA ALA A 515 40.29 -23.10 26.55
C ALA A 515 38.78 -23.39 26.41
N THR A 516 38.10 -23.74 27.51
CA THR A 516 36.66 -24.01 27.52
C THR A 516 35.82 -22.74 27.27
N LEU A 517 36.33 -21.59 27.68
CA LEU A 517 35.67 -20.29 27.47
C LEU A 517 35.45 -19.94 25.99
N ILE A 518 36.49 -20.21 25.17
CA ILE A 518 36.41 -19.92 23.72
C ILE A 518 35.30 -20.75 23.10
N VAL A 519 35.16 -22.02 23.46
CA VAL A 519 34.13 -22.91 22.94
C VAL A 519 32.75 -22.47 23.41
N VAL A 520 32.57 -22.19 24.72
CA VAL A 520 31.25 -21.78 25.27
C VAL A 520 30.80 -20.46 24.70
N ASN A 521 31.66 -19.44 24.68
CA ASN A 521 31.28 -18.11 24.21
C ASN A 521 30.93 -18.05 22.70
N ASN A 522 31.50 -18.97 21.89
CA ASN A 522 31.15 -19.08 20.48
C ASN A 522 29.92 -19.96 20.22
N LEU A 523 29.72 -21.00 21.04
CA LEU A 523 28.61 -21.93 20.87
C LEU A 523 27.27 -21.33 21.32
N MET A 524 27.23 -20.59 22.42
CA MET A 524 26.00 -20.06 23.00
C MET A 524 25.25 -19.09 22.09
N PRO A 525 25.89 -18.14 21.40
CA PRO A 525 25.20 -17.30 20.40
C PRO A 525 24.63 -18.10 19.23
N VAL A 526 25.30 -19.17 18.80
CA VAL A 526 24.80 -20.06 17.73
C VAL A 526 23.52 -20.77 18.18
N LEU A 527 23.56 -21.37 19.40
CA LEU A 527 22.37 -22.01 19.97
C LEU A 527 21.21 -21.03 20.17
N MET A 528 21.51 -19.81 20.58
CA MET A 528 20.51 -18.76 20.72
C MET A 528 19.95 -18.31 19.37
N GLY A 529 20.76 -18.29 18.30
CA GLY A 529 20.31 -18.05 16.94
C GLY A 529 19.33 -19.13 16.47
N ILE A 530 19.64 -20.41 16.72
CA ILE A 530 18.73 -21.54 16.43
C ILE A 530 17.44 -21.40 17.24
N PHE A 531 17.55 -21.08 18.54
CA PHE A 531 16.40 -20.81 19.39
C PHE A 531 15.53 -19.66 18.85
N THR A 532 16.14 -18.58 18.42
CA THR A 532 15.43 -17.42 17.84
C THR A 532 14.60 -17.85 16.63
N GLY A 533 15.22 -18.55 15.66
CA GLY A 533 14.52 -19.01 14.46
C GLY A 533 13.40 -20.03 14.76
N TRP A 534 13.55 -20.85 15.80
CA TRP A 534 12.50 -21.73 16.29
C TRP A 534 11.41 -20.97 17.03
N PHE A 535 11.76 -20.03 17.94
CA PHE A 535 10.85 -19.29 18.78
C PHE A 535 9.95 -18.34 17.99
N GLU A 536 10.47 -17.69 16.96
CA GLU A 536 9.70 -16.84 16.06
C GLU A 536 8.53 -17.57 15.38
N LYS A 537 8.67 -18.87 15.16
CA LYS A 537 7.62 -19.72 14.59
C LYS A 537 6.75 -20.36 15.68
N TRP A 538 7.37 -20.88 16.73
CA TRP A 538 6.70 -21.64 17.78
C TRP A 538 5.81 -20.79 18.68
N TYR A 539 6.27 -19.60 19.11
CA TYR A 539 5.54 -18.79 20.08
C TYR A 539 4.23 -18.23 19.50
N PRO A 540 4.20 -17.63 18.30
CA PRO A 540 2.95 -17.26 17.65
C PRO A 540 2.01 -18.45 17.41
N ALA A 541 2.56 -19.58 16.94
CA ALA A 541 1.77 -20.79 16.70
C ALA A 541 1.16 -21.37 17.97
N ARG A 542 1.86 -21.29 19.10
CA ARG A 542 1.33 -21.73 20.41
C ARG A 542 0.16 -20.85 20.86
N LEU A 543 0.26 -19.55 20.72
CA LEU A 543 -0.83 -18.63 21.04
C LEU A 543 -2.03 -18.85 20.11
N ALA A 544 -1.78 -19.15 18.82
CA ALA A 544 -2.82 -19.43 17.83
C ALA A 544 -3.60 -20.72 18.09
N ARG A 545 -2.97 -21.74 18.69
CA ARG A 545 -3.63 -23.04 18.97
C ARG A 545 -4.67 -22.99 20.08
N GLY A 546 -4.82 -21.86 20.80
CA GLY A 546 -5.75 -21.71 21.90
C GLY A 546 -5.60 -22.78 22.99
N SER A 547 -5.93 -22.53 24.21
CA SER A 547 -5.94 -23.58 25.20
C SER A 547 -7.17 -24.50 24.99
N LYS A 548 -6.99 -25.58 24.24
CA LYS A 548 -7.90 -26.75 24.32
C LYS A 548 -7.70 -27.47 25.67
N LYS A 549 -7.88 -26.74 26.78
CA LYS A 549 -7.99 -27.34 28.13
C LYS A 549 -8.62 -26.33 29.07
N GLN A 550 -9.92 -26.27 29.06
CA GLN A 550 -10.77 -26.26 30.27
C GLN A 550 -12.19 -26.62 29.88
#